data_50f43b2d3b432f2f7532740dabaf4dd4
#
_entry.id   50f43b2d3b432f2f7532740dabaf4dd4
#
_cell.length_a   1.000
_cell.length_b   1.000
_cell.length_c   1.000
_cell.angle_alpha   90.00
_cell.angle_beta   90.00
_cell.angle_gamma   90.00
#
_symmetry.space_group_name_H-M   'P 1'
#
loop_
_entity.id
_entity.type
_entity.pdbx_description
1 polymer ?
#
loop_
_entity_poly.entity_id
_entity_poly.type
_entity_poly.pdbx_seq_one_letter_code
_entity_poly.pdbx_strand_id
1 'polypeptide(L)'
;MSKIQLITKNPCRNLILNTILSKPTTFMKLVSESQCASETVEKYISIHLQDHKIHQKKGKFRILFSPELKPSEIEFYELILNPTVRAVVLVLLKSNPLSQIELVAITDKSNPSISRALKLLLHKKIILRNYNAPYSTYGIINKSRLFSILEKTNPIIANNFDQFDLCYPKPSIFLTIHN
;
A
#
# COMPACT_ATOMS: atom_id res chain seq x y z
N MET A 1 -14.35 15.10 43.71
CA MET A 1 -13.15 15.83 43.27
C MET A 1 -12.26 14.87 42.47
N SER A 2 -12.24 15.04 41.18
CA SER A 2 -11.24 14.87 40.15
C SER A 2 -10.33 13.64 40.19
N LYS A 3 -10.80 12.53 39.55
CA LYS A 3 -9.96 11.42 39.04
C LYS A 3 -9.71 11.58 37.53
N ILE A 4 -9.24 12.74 37.10
CA ILE A 4 -8.92 13.01 35.69
C ILE A 4 -7.58 13.73 35.68
N GLN A 5 -6.49 12.99 35.84
CA GLN A 5 -5.14 13.41 35.47
C GLN A 5 -4.11 12.28 35.68
N LEU A 6 -4.39 11.09 35.08
CA LEU A 6 -3.36 10.13 34.75
C LEU A 6 -3.08 10.23 33.25
N ILE A 7 -2.93 11.47 32.78
CA ILE A 7 -2.64 11.79 31.41
C ILE A 7 -1.11 11.79 31.21
N THR A 8 -0.64 10.72 30.63
CA THR A 8 0.50 10.65 29.69
C THR A 8 1.84 11.15 30.22
N LYS A 9 2.52 10.30 30.98
CA LYS A 9 3.95 10.52 31.33
C LYS A 9 4.88 10.63 30.10
N ASN A 10 4.43 10.26 28.88
CA ASN A 10 5.22 10.34 27.66
C ASN A 10 4.32 10.41 26.42
N PRO A 11 3.96 11.58 25.88
CA PRO A 11 3.08 11.72 24.72
C PRO A 11 3.65 11.02 23.47
N CYS A 12 4.96 11.09 23.23
CA CYS A 12 5.61 10.39 22.13
C CYS A 12 5.46 8.86 22.21
N ARG A 13 5.55 8.28 23.42
CA ARG A 13 5.43 6.83 23.60
C ARG A 13 4.08 6.30 23.11
N ASN A 14 3.01 6.95 23.55
CA ASN A 14 1.65 6.54 23.21
C ASN A 14 1.32 6.85 21.74
N LEU A 15 1.76 7.98 21.22
CA LEU A 15 1.59 8.33 19.83
C LEU A 15 2.25 7.30 18.90
N ILE A 16 3.51 6.93 19.19
CA ILE A 16 4.26 5.92 18.41
C ILE A 16 3.52 4.57 18.43
N LEU A 17 3.12 4.10 19.62
CA LEU A 17 2.40 2.83 19.74
C LEU A 17 1.08 2.86 18.96
N ASN A 18 0.24 3.86 19.19
CA ASN A 18 -1.06 3.98 18.52
C ASN A 18 -0.93 4.08 17.00
N THR A 19 0.07 4.81 16.50
CA THR A 19 0.32 4.90 15.06
C THR A 19 0.65 3.53 14.47
N ILE A 20 1.51 2.73 15.14
CA ILE A 20 1.90 1.40 14.65
C ILE A 20 0.74 0.40 14.74
N LEU A 21 -0.08 0.48 15.81
CA LEU A 21 -1.25 -0.40 15.98
C LEU A 21 -2.35 -0.09 14.97
N SER A 22 -2.51 1.18 14.57
CA SER A 22 -3.54 1.59 13.62
C SER A 22 -3.25 1.17 12.18
N LYS A 23 -1.97 1.14 11.79
CA LYS A 23 -1.52 0.77 10.43
C LYS A 23 -0.03 0.41 10.43
N PRO A 24 0.43 -0.49 9.55
CA PRO A 24 1.85 -0.69 9.33
C PRO A 24 2.50 0.62 8.91
N THR A 25 3.71 0.84 9.38
CA THR A 25 4.47 2.05 9.02
C THR A 25 5.95 1.74 8.88
N THR A 26 6.68 2.58 8.12
CA THR A 26 8.13 2.50 8.09
C THR A 26 8.73 3.39 9.19
N PHE A 27 9.95 3.07 9.64
CA PHE A 27 10.66 3.89 10.62
C PHE A 27 10.72 5.36 10.23
N MET A 28 11.13 5.66 9.00
CA MET A 28 11.25 7.04 8.51
C MET A 28 9.92 7.79 8.51
N LYS A 29 8.85 7.09 8.11
CA LYS A 29 7.50 7.68 8.12
C LYS A 29 7.02 7.93 9.55
N LEU A 30 7.29 7.01 10.48
CA LEU A 30 6.95 7.18 11.89
C LEU A 30 7.67 8.38 12.52
N VAL A 31 8.97 8.56 12.24
CA VAL A 31 9.73 9.73 12.68
C VAL A 31 9.11 11.02 12.15
N SER A 32 8.79 11.06 10.85
CA SER A 32 8.15 12.21 10.20
C SER A 32 6.76 12.53 10.76
N GLU A 33 5.91 11.51 10.98
CA GLU A 33 4.53 11.69 11.45
C GLU A 33 4.46 12.02 12.96
N SER A 34 5.36 11.47 13.78
CA SER A 34 5.35 11.66 15.22
C SER A 34 5.92 12.99 15.68
N GLN A 35 6.70 13.67 14.84
CA GLN A 35 7.46 14.87 15.20
C GLN A 35 8.38 14.70 16.42
N CYS A 36 8.67 13.45 16.79
CA CYS A 36 9.59 13.12 17.87
C CYS A 36 11.01 12.93 17.30
N ALA A 37 12.03 13.23 18.10
CA ALA A 37 13.41 12.96 17.71
C ALA A 37 13.62 11.47 17.37
N SER A 38 14.42 11.16 16.33
CA SER A 38 14.63 9.80 15.84
C SER A 38 15.13 8.84 16.93
N GLU A 39 15.99 9.30 17.83
CA GLU A 39 16.49 8.52 18.99
C GLU A 39 15.37 8.21 19.98
N THR A 40 14.44 9.14 20.20
CA THR A 40 13.26 8.93 21.04
C THR A 40 12.33 7.90 20.41
N VAL A 41 12.10 7.97 19.11
CA VAL A 41 11.32 6.99 18.35
C VAL A 41 11.96 5.60 18.45
N GLU A 42 13.28 5.48 18.23
CA GLU A 42 14.01 4.21 18.33
C GLU A 42 13.91 3.61 19.73
N LYS A 43 14.08 4.43 20.77
CA LYS A 43 13.95 4.02 22.17
C LYS A 43 12.57 3.40 22.43
N TYR A 44 11.48 4.06 22.02
CA TYR A 44 10.14 3.55 22.28
C TYR A 44 9.77 2.35 21.40
N ILE A 45 10.28 2.28 20.16
CA ILE A 45 10.15 1.07 19.33
C ILE A 45 10.80 -0.12 20.05
N SER A 46 12.03 0.05 20.58
CA SER A 46 12.74 -1.01 21.30
C SER A 46 11.97 -1.50 22.52
N ILE A 47 11.40 -0.60 23.31
CA ILE A 47 10.55 -0.94 24.46
C ILE A 47 9.31 -1.72 23.99
N HIS A 48 8.60 -1.24 22.97
CA HIS A 48 7.39 -1.90 22.49
C HIS A 48 7.65 -3.25 21.84
N LEU A 49 8.81 -3.46 21.22
CA LEU A 49 9.25 -4.76 20.71
C LEU A 49 9.54 -5.73 21.86
N GLN A 50 10.22 -5.28 22.95
CA GLN A 50 10.48 -6.07 24.14
C GLN A 50 9.17 -6.44 24.86
N ASP A 51 8.23 -5.52 24.93
CA ASP A 51 6.89 -5.74 25.50
C ASP A 51 5.98 -6.59 24.58
N HIS A 52 6.45 -7.05 23.42
CA HIS A 52 5.68 -7.78 22.40
C HIS A 52 4.39 -7.07 21.93
N LYS A 53 4.33 -5.74 22.07
CA LYS A 53 3.18 -4.92 21.64
C LYS A 53 3.17 -4.64 20.15
N ILE A 54 4.32 -4.70 19.53
CA ILE A 54 4.51 -4.51 18.08
C ILE A 54 5.49 -5.55 17.54
N HIS A 55 5.44 -5.75 16.23
CA HIS A 55 6.40 -6.54 15.47
C HIS A 55 7.18 -5.68 14.48
N GLN A 56 8.30 -6.20 13.99
CA GLN A 56 9.07 -5.56 12.93
C GLN A 56 9.47 -6.57 11.86
N LYS A 57 9.49 -6.09 10.62
CA LYS A 57 10.14 -6.76 9.48
C LYS A 57 11.32 -5.92 9.03
N LYS A 58 12.51 -6.51 8.99
CA LYS A 58 13.72 -5.90 8.43
C LYS A 58 13.86 -6.33 6.97
N GLY A 59 14.24 -5.41 6.09
CA GLY A 59 14.42 -5.65 4.66
C GLY A 59 14.85 -4.36 3.98
N LYS A 60 14.39 -4.12 2.75
CA LYS A 60 14.60 -2.83 2.06
C LYS A 60 14.08 -1.65 2.89
N PHE A 61 12.98 -1.88 3.61
CA PHE A 61 12.42 -0.96 4.58
C PHE A 61 12.32 -1.66 5.93
N ARG A 62 12.51 -0.91 7.02
CA ARG A 62 12.17 -1.38 8.36
C ARG A 62 10.69 -1.07 8.57
N ILE A 63 9.85 -2.10 8.55
CA ILE A 63 8.40 -2.00 8.70
C ILE A 63 8.02 -2.41 10.12
N LEU A 64 7.21 -1.58 10.77
CA LEU A 64 6.67 -1.76 12.12
C LEU A 64 5.17 -1.99 12.01
N PHE A 65 4.62 -2.93 12.74
CA PHE A 65 3.21 -3.33 12.60
C PHE A 65 2.65 -4.00 13.85
N SER A 66 1.31 -4.04 13.91
CA SER A 66 0.57 -4.75 14.95
C SER A 66 0.76 -6.27 14.85
N PRO A 67 0.88 -7.01 15.98
CA PRO A 67 0.92 -8.47 15.98
C PRO A 67 -0.29 -9.16 15.32
N GLU A 68 -1.40 -8.45 15.18
CA GLU A 68 -2.62 -8.97 14.56
C GLU A 68 -2.52 -9.14 13.03
N LEU A 69 -1.54 -8.46 12.39
CA LEU A 69 -1.37 -8.51 10.95
C LEU A 69 -0.66 -9.80 10.51
N LYS A 70 -1.21 -10.43 9.49
CA LYS A 70 -0.66 -11.66 8.91
C LYS A 70 0.59 -11.36 8.08
N PRO A 71 1.55 -12.30 7.97
CA PRO A 71 2.74 -12.13 7.13
C PRO A 71 2.42 -11.72 5.68
N SER A 72 1.36 -12.29 5.09
CA SER A 72 0.93 -11.94 3.72
C SER A 72 0.42 -10.50 3.58
N GLU A 73 -0.18 -9.93 4.63
CA GLU A 73 -0.63 -8.54 4.67
C GLU A 73 0.57 -7.58 4.72
N ILE A 74 1.60 -7.94 5.49
CA ILE A 74 2.84 -7.19 5.57
C ILE A 74 3.66 -7.28 4.27
N GLU A 75 3.69 -8.45 3.62
CA GLU A 75 4.32 -8.58 2.31
C GLU A 75 3.63 -7.71 1.26
N PHE A 76 2.31 -7.67 1.27
CA PHE A 76 1.57 -6.79 0.38
C PHE A 76 1.82 -5.31 0.69
N TYR A 77 1.82 -4.92 1.97
CA TYR A 77 2.18 -3.56 2.37
C TYR A 77 3.56 -3.16 1.86
N GLU A 78 4.57 -4.02 2.01
CA GLU A 78 5.92 -3.77 1.49
C GLU A 78 5.93 -3.55 -0.04
N LEU A 79 5.14 -4.32 -0.78
CA LEU A 79 5.00 -4.17 -2.23
C LEU A 79 4.46 -2.80 -2.63
N ILE A 80 3.40 -2.34 -1.97
CA ILE A 80 2.76 -1.06 -2.27
C ILE A 80 3.53 0.17 -1.75
N LEU A 81 4.61 -0.02 -0.99
CA LEU A 81 5.58 1.05 -0.72
C LEU A 81 6.29 1.52 -2.00
N ASN A 82 6.39 0.65 -3.01
CA ASN A 82 6.84 1.06 -4.34
C ASN A 82 5.72 1.85 -5.04
N PRO A 83 5.96 3.12 -5.42
CA PRO A 83 4.90 3.97 -5.99
C PRO A 83 4.36 3.46 -7.33
N THR A 84 5.18 2.82 -8.16
CA THR A 84 4.72 2.24 -9.44
C THR A 84 3.84 1.01 -9.20
N VAL A 85 4.24 0.11 -8.30
CA VAL A 85 3.44 -1.07 -7.94
C VAL A 85 2.10 -0.64 -7.34
N ARG A 86 2.13 0.35 -6.44
CA ARG A 86 0.91 0.92 -5.85
C ARG A 86 -0.01 1.49 -6.91
N ALA A 87 0.50 2.30 -7.84
CA ALA A 87 -0.31 2.87 -8.92
C ALA A 87 -0.97 1.77 -9.77
N VAL A 88 -0.22 0.75 -10.20
CA VAL A 88 -0.75 -0.38 -10.97
C VAL A 88 -1.85 -1.12 -10.19
N VAL A 89 -1.64 -1.41 -8.91
CA VAL A 89 -2.64 -2.09 -8.07
C VAL A 89 -3.92 -1.27 -7.95
N LEU A 90 -3.81 0.04 -7.68
CA LEU A 90 -4.98 0.92 -7.54
C LEU A 90 -5.77 1.04 -8.85
N VAL A 91 -5.08 1.18 -9.98
CA VAL A 91 -5.72 1.23 -11.29
C VAL A 91 -6.43 -0.08 -11.60
N LEU A 92 -5.79 -1.23 -11.36
CA LEU A 92 -6.40 -2.54 -11.59
C LEU A 92 -7.54 -2.84 -10.62
N LEU A 93 -7.55 -2.29 -9.41
CA LEU A 93 -8.70 -2.40 -8.50
C LEU A 93 -9.93 -1.67 -9.05
N LYS A 94 -9.74 -0.49 -9.66
CA LYS A 94 -10.83 0.29 -10.28
C LYS A 94 -11.27 -0.33 -11.60
N SER A 95 -10.32 -0.59 -12.49
CA SER A 95 -10.56 -1.04 -13.87
C SER A 95 -9.79 -2.31 -14.15
N ASN A 96 -10.48 -3.40 -14.39
CA ASN A 96 -9.92 -4.74 -14.52
C ASN A 96 -10.73 -5.54 -15.55
N PRO A 97 -10.11 -6.15 -16.58
CA PRO A 97 -8.66 -6.19 -16.84
C PRO A 97 -8.16 -5.03 -17.72
N LEU A 98 -6.84 -4.75 -17.70
CA LEU A 98 -6.18 -3.74 -18.51
C LEU A 98 -4.91 -4.28 -19.18
N SER A 99 -4.60 -3.76 -20.37
CA SER A 99 -3.33 -4.02 -21.06
C SER A 99 -2.18 -3.19 -20.45
N GLN A 100 -0.94 -3.55 -20.78
CA GLN A 100 0.22 -2.78 -20.32
C GLN A 100 0.22 -1.34 -20.89
N ILE A 101 -0.25 -1.16 -22.13
CA ILE A 101 -0.33 0.17 -22.76
C ILE A 101 -1.30 1.08 -22.01
N GLU A 102 -2.48 0.55 -21.65
CA GLU A 102 -3.47 1.29 -20.87
C GLU A 102 -2.93 1.64 -19.47
N LEU A 103 -2.23 0.71 -18.82
CA LEU A 103 -1.60 0.96 -17.52
C LEU A 103 -0.54 2.07 -17.60
N VAL A 104 0.28 2.11 -18.66
CA VAL A 104 1.24 3.19 -18.91
C VAL A 104 0.52 4.53 -19.06
N ALA A 105 -0.52 4.58 -19.89
CA ALA A 105 -1.30 5.80 -20.15
C ALA A 105 -1.98 6.34 -18.89
N ILE A 106 -2.59 5.44 -18.08
CA ILE A 106 -3.35 5.85 -16.89
C ILE A 106 -2.42 6.24 -15.74
N THR A 107 -1.31 5.52 -15.53
CA THR A 107 -0.44 5.75 -14.37
C THR A 107 0.60 6.83 -14.59
N ASP A 108 0.79 7.29 -15.81
CA ASP A 108 1.89 8.20 -16.22
C ASP A 108 3.27 7.67 -15.80
N LYS A 109 3.47 6.35 -15.88
CA LYS A 109 4.73 5.68 -15.57
C LYS A 109 5.34 5.12 -16.84
N SER A 110 6.69 5.12 -16.89
CA SER A 110 7.40 4.57 -18.03
C SER A 110 7.09 3.09 -18.26
N ASN A 111 7.06 2.68 -19.54
CA ASN A 111 6.79 1.30 -19.93
C ASN A 111 7.71 0.27 -19.23
N PRO A 112 9.05 0.49 -19.10
CA PRO A 112 9.91 -0.41 -18.34
C PRO A 112 9.53 -0.51 -16.85
N SER A 113 9.07 0.59 -16.23
CA SER A 113 8.65 0.59 -14.82
C SER A 113 7.38 -0.22 -14.62
N ILE A 114 6.39 -0.06 -15.52
CA ILE A 114 5.16 -0.87 -15.51
C ILE A 114 5.49 -2.35 -15.75
N SER A 115 6.33 -2.67 -16.72
CA SER A 115 6.73 -4.06 -17.00
C SER A 115 7.36 -4.73 -15.78
N ARG A 116 8.24 -4.03 -15.04
CA ARG A 116 8.84 -4.55 -13.79
C ARG A 116 7.79 -4.74 -12.69
N ALA A 117 6.87 -3.80 -12.53
CA ALA A 117 5.78 -3.91 -11.56
C ALA A 117 4.86 -5.09 -11.87
N LEU A 118 4.46 -5.28 -13.13
CA LEU A 118 3.66 -6.42 -13.58
C LEU A 118 4.35 -7.75 -13.34
N LYS A 119 5.64 -7.88 -13.69
CA LYS A 119 6.43 -9.09 -13.40
C LYS A 119 6.44 -9.44 -11.92
N LEU A 120 6.63 -8.43 -11.06
CA LEU A 120 6.63 -8.61 -9.60
C LEU A 120 5.26 -9.06 -9.08
N LEU A 121 4.18 -8.41 -9.53
CA LEU A 121 2.81 -8.74 -9.12
C LEU A 121 2.36 -10.13 -9.61
N LEU A 122 2.77 -10.54 -10.81
CA LEU A 122 2.57 -11.90 -11.35
C LEU A 122 3.31 -12.94 -10.49
N HIS A 123 4.59 -12.70 -10.20
CA HIS A 123 5.40 -13.60 -9.36
C HIS A 123 4.79 -13.76 -7.97
N LYS A 124 4.23 -12.70 -7.39
CA LYS A 124 3.53 -12.71 -6.09
C LYS A 124 2.10 -13.23 -6.17
N LYS A 125 1.63 -13.65 -7.35
CA LYS A 125 0.27 -14.18 -7.57
C LYS A 125 -0.83 -13.22 -7.11
N ILE A 126 -0.61 -11.92 -7.27
CA ILE A 126 -1.60 -10.87 -6.98
C ILE A 126 -2.46 -10.60 -8.20
N ILE A 127 -1.84 -10.64 -9.38
CA ILE A 127 -2.49 -10.49 -10.68
C ILE A 127 -2.32 -11.74 -11.53
N LEU A 128 -3.20 -11.90 -12.50
CA LEU A 128 -3.06 -12.86 -13.59
C LEU A 128 -2.89 -12.14 -14.93
N ARG A 129 -2.35 -12.86 -15.91
CA ARG A 129 -2.22 -12.40 -17.29
C ARG A 129 -3.15 -13.22 -18.17
N ASN A 130 -4.04 -12.56 -18.89
CA ASN A 130 -4.90 -13.17 -19.88
C ASN A 130 -4.29 -12.94 -21.26
N TYR A 131 -4.17 -14.02 -22.04
CA TYR A 131 -3.67 -13.97 -23.40
C TYR A 131 -4.84 -13.87 -24.39
N ASN A 132 -5.27 -12.65 -24.65
CA ASN A 132 -6.28 -12.38 -25.67
C ASN A 132 -5.60 -11.60 -26.81
N ALA A 133 -5.54 -12.21 -28.01
CA ALA A 133 -5.00 -11.50 -29.16
C ALA A 133 -5.83 -10.23 -29.46
N PRO A 134 -5.21 -9.11 -29.88
CA PRO A 134 -3.78 -8.94 -30.12
C PRO A 134 -2.95 -8.57 -28.88
N TYR A 135 -3.58 -8.28 -27.73
CA TYR A 135 -2.88 -7.79 -26.54
C TYR A 135 -3.17 -8.65 -25.31
N SER A 136 -2.12 -8.84 -24.49
CA SER A 136 -2.31 -9.43 -23.17
C SER A 136 -2.89 -8.39 -22.21
N THR A 137 -3.86 -8.82 -21.40
CA THR A 137 -4.42 -8.01 -20.32
C THR A 137 -4.06 -8.57 -18.95
N TYR A 138 -4.06 -7.72 -17.95
CA TYR A 138 -3.71 -8.05 -16.57
C TYR A 138 -4.90 -7.77 -15.67
N GLY A 139 -5.16 -8.68 -14.74
CA GLY A 139 -6.27 -8.53 -13.82
C GLY A 139 -5.91 -8.99 -12.41
N ILE A 140 -6.56 -8.43 -11.40
CA ILE A 140 -6.42 -8.85 -10.01
C ILE A 140 -7.16 -10.17 -9.81
N ILE A 141 -6.49 -11.15 -9.17
CA ILE A 141 -7.05 -12.49 -8.94
C ILE A 141 -8.23 -12.44 -7.96
N ASN A 142 -8.10 -11.69 -6.87
CA ASN A 142 -9.15 -11.55 -5.86
C ASN A 142 -9.23 -10.11 -5.37
N LYS A 143 -10.11 -9.33 -5.97
CA LYS A 143 -10.30 -7.90 -5.66
C LYS A 143 -10.74 -7.67 -4.22
N SER A 144 -11.74 -8.41 -3.74
CA SER A 144 -12.29 -8.23 -2.40
C SER A 144 -11.25 -8.49 -1.31
N ARG A 145 -10.48 -9.58 -1.46
CA ARG A 145 -9.39 -9.89 -0.54
C ARG A 145 -8.32 -8.79 -0.56
N LEU A 146 -7.93 -8.34 -1.74
CA LEU A 146 -6.87 -7.33 -1.88
C LEU A 146 -7.32 -5.99 -1.29
N PHE A 147 -8.58 -5.61 -1.51
CA PHE A 147 -9.16 -4.41 -0.94
C PHE A 147 -9.21 -4.47 0.60
N SER A 148 -9.64 -5.60 1.17
CA SER A 148 -9.63 -5.82 2.62
C SER A 148 -8.21 -5.72 3.24
N ILE A 149 -7.18 -6.20 2.53
CA ILE A 149 -5.79 -6.01 2.98
C ILE A 149 -5.39 -4.54 2.90
N LEU A 150 -5.81 -3.83 1.85
CA LEU A 150 -5.53 -2.40 1.68
C LEU A 150 -6.17 -1.57 2.81
N GLU A 151 -7.42 -1.85 3.18
CA GLU A 151 -8.10 -1.19 4.30
C GLU A 151 -7.32 -1.33 5.61
N LYS A 152 -6.85 -2.53 5.91
CA LYS A 152 -6.07 -2.80 7.13
C LYS A 152 -4.67 -2.16 7.10
N THR A 153 -4.02 -2.16 5.95
CA THR A 153 -2.61 -1.76 5.84
C THR A 153 -2.43 -0.30 5.43
N ASN A 154 -3.41 0.26 4.74
CA ASN A 154 -3.36 1.65 4.28
C ASN A 154 -4.78 2.28 4.20
N PRO A 155 -5.44 2.49 5.35
CA PRO A 155 -6.82 2.97 5.39
C PRO A 155 -7.00 4.32 4.68
N ILE A 156 -6.00 5.18 4.65
CA ILE A 156 -6.08 6.47 3.94
C ILE A 156 -6.28 6.26 2.44
N ILE A 157 -5.55 5.32 1.84
CA ILE A 157 -5.72 4.99 0.42
C ILE A 157 -7.06 4.31 0.18
N ALA A 158 -7.47 3.40 1.06
CA ALA A 158 -8.74 2.70 0.95
C ALA A 158 -9.94 3.66 1.04
N ASN A 159 -9.96 4.55 2.02
CA ASN A 159 -11.04 5.52 2.23
C ASN A 159 -11.14 6.57 1.11
N ASN A 160 -10.02 6.92 0.50
CA ASN A 160 -9.98 7.87 -0.61
C ASN A 160 -10.01 7.17 -1.98
N PHE A 161 -10.25 5.85 -2.01
CA PHE A 161 -10.18 5.06 -3.24
C PHE A 161 -11.15 5.55 -4.31
N ASP A 162 -12.37 5.97 -3.92
CA ASP A 162 -13.36 6.52 -4.84
C ASP A 162 -13.03 7.94 -5.30
N GLN A 163 -12.28 8.70 -4.48
CA GLN A 163 -11.84 10.07 -4.80
C GLN A 163 -10.57 10.11 -5.68
N PHE A 164 -9.89 8.97 -5.87
CA PHE A 164 -8.89 8.85 -6.93
C PHE A 164 -9.62 8.84 -8.28
N ASP A 165 -10.16 10.00 -8.66
CA ASP A 165 -10.50 10.30 -10.04
C ASP A 165 -9.20 10.29 -10.84
N LEU A 166 -8.86 9.09 -11.29
CA LEU A 166 -7.96 8.97 -12.41
C LEU A 166 -8.70 9.67 -13.54
N CYS A 167 -8.19 10.83 -13.97
CA CYS A 167 -8.60 11.43 -15.23
C CYS A 167 -8.34 10.41 -16.33
N TYR A 168 -9.33 9.53 -16.55
CA TYR A 168 -9.33 8.70 -17.73
C TYR A 168 -9.51 9.64 -18.91
N PRO A 169 -8.55 9.74 -19.82
CA PRO A 169 -8.93 10.10 -21.16
C PRO A 169 -9.93 9.01 -21.58
N LYS A 170 -11.21 9.40 -21.81
CA LYS A 170 -12.20 8.48 -22.38
C LYS A 170 -11.52 7.78 -23.54
N PRO A 171 -11.53 6.43 -23.63
CA PRO A 171 -10.97 5.76 -24.78
C PRO A 171 -11.66 6.34 -26.00
N SER A 172 -10.92 7.08 -26.80
CA SER A 172 -11.35 7.48 -28.13
C SER A 172 -11.50 6.16 -28.89
N ILE A 173 -12.73 5.73 -29.05
CA ILE A 173 -13.07 4.57 -29.89
C ILE A 173 -12.70 5.00 -31.29
N PHE A 174 -11.47 4.68 -31.72
CA PHE A 174 -11.12 4.68 -33.14
C PHE A 174 -11.83 3.48 -33.77
N LEU A 175 -13.12 3.59 -33.94
CA LEU A 175 -13.85 2.85 -34.95
C LEU A 175 -13.56 3.51 -36.29
N THR A 176 -12.39 3.26 -36.84
CA THR A 176 -12.19 3.47 -38.28
C THR A 176 -12.63 2.19 -38.97
N ILE A 177 -13.91 2.19 -39.32
CA ILE A 177 -14.44 1.23 -40.30
C ILE A 177 -13.86 1.68 -41.63
N HIS A 178 -12.90 0.95 -42.15
CA HIS A 178 -12.55 1.02 -43.57
C HIS A 178 -13.50 0.07 -44.31
N ASN A 179 -14.37 0.69 -45.10
CA ASN A 179 -15.06 0.06 -46.25
C ASN A 179 -14.02 -0.29 -47.32
#